data_d4826133d5785b3cfe4aa75c5c9094d4
#
_entry.id   d4826133d5785b3cfe4aa75c5c9094d4
#
_cell.length_a   1.000
_cell.length_b   1.000
_cell.length_c   1.000
_cell.angle_alpha   90.00
_cell.angle_beta   90.00
_cell.angle_gamma   90.00
#
_symmetry.space_group_name_H-M   'P 1'
#
loop_
_entity.id
_entity.type
_entity.pdbx_description
1 polymer ?
#
loop_
_entity_poly.entity_id
_entity_poly.type
_entity_poly.pdbx_seq_one_letter_code
_entity_poly.pdbx_strand_id
1 'polypeptide(L)'
;ANIVWQKKYSPQNDATYFSDMHDHILVYAKQRKTSKNDSNGWNIDFLPRSDEQNAAYKNPDNDPRGVWKSVDLSVKTYSKANDYSITTPSGRIVTPPASRCWQVSEKRFVELCKENKIWFGENGNNVPSIKRFLTEVQDGVVPTTWWSYKECGHNQEAKQELKKLREGESVFFDTPK
;
A
#
# COMPACT_ATOMS: atom_id res chain seq x y z
N ALA A 1 -13.33 -11.97 5.26
CA ALA A 1 -13.27 -10.51 5.09
C ALA A 1 -14.63 -10.00 4.62
N ASN A 2 -14.87 -8.70 4.77
CA ASN A 2 -16.01 -8.00 4.20
C ASN A 2 -15.47 -6.97 3.23
N ILE A 3 -15.81 -7.10 1.96
CA ILE A 3 -15.45 -6.16 0.90
C ILE A 3 -16.66 -5.28 0.63
N VAL A 4 -16.44 -4.00 0.48
CA VAL A 4 -17.46 -3.01 0.09
C VAL A 4 -17.24 -2.68 -1.38
N TRP A 5 -18.17 -3.08 -2.23
CA TRP A 5 -18.13 -2.79 -3.67
C TRP A 5 -19.09 -1.64 -4.02
N GLN A 6 -18.54 -0.58 -4.60
CA GLN A 6 -19.33 0.55 -5.10
C GLN A 6 -19.99 0.17 -6.42
N LYS A 7 -21.26 -0.26 -6.32
CA LYS A 7 -22.06 -0.78 -7.45
C LYS A 7 -22.66 0.29 -8.37
N LYS A 8 -22.73 1.55 -7.90
CA LYS A 8 -23.28 2.69 -8.65
C LYS A 8 -22.31 3.86 -8.68
N TYR A 9 -22.27 4.60 -9.77
CA TYR A 9 -21.41 5.78 -9.94
C TYR A 9 -22.09 7.10 -9.51
N SER A 10 -23.43 7.16 -9.47
CA SER A 10 -24.18 8.35 -9.07
C SER A 10 -25.22 8.03 -7.99
N PRO A 11 -25.43 8.94 -7.05
CA PRO A 11 -26.47 8.81 -6.04
C PRO A 11 -27.87 8.91 -6.67
N GLN A 12 -28.86 8.32 -5.99
CA GLN A 12 -30.27 8.43 -6.34
C GLN A 12 -30.92 9.53 -5.50
N ASN A 13 -31.42 10.58 -6.17
CA ASN A 13 -32.02 11.74 -5.49
C ASN A 13 -33.43 11.48 -4.95
N ASP A 14 -34.07 10.39 -5.35
CA ASP A 14 -35.40 9.92 -4.88
C ASP A 14 -35.31 9.05 -3.62
N ALA A 15 -34.10 8.80 -3.12
CA ALA A 15 -33.94 8.05 -1.88
C ALA A 15 -34.46 8.85 -0.67
N THR A 16 -35.27 8.22 0.20
CA THR A 16 -35.86 8.86 1.39
C THR A 16 -34.80 9.32 2.40
N TYR A 17 -33.69 8.57 2.55
CA TYR A 17 -32.61 8.88 3.51
C TYR A 17 -31.25 8.86 2.82
N PHE A 18 -30.68 7.68 2.60
CA PHE A 18 -29.38 7.49 1.98
C PHE A 18 -29.53 6.77 0.65
N SER A 19 -28.78 7.23 -0.36
CA SER A 19 -28.70 6.51 -1.62
C SER A 19 -27.84 5.25 -1.45
N ASP A 20 -28.41 4.10 -1.77
CA ASP A 20 -27.71 2.81 -1.72
C ASP A 20 -26.73 2.68 -2.89
N MET A 21 -25.45 2.87 -2.61
CA MET A 21 -24.37 2.97 -3.58
C MET A 21 -23.46 1.74 -3.63
N HIS A 22 -23.59 0.81 -2.69
CA HIS A 22 -22.63 -0.29 -2.53
C HIS A 22 -23.33 -1.60 -2.13
N ASP A 23 -22.60 -2.70 -2.35
CA ASP A 23 -22.93 -4.01 -1.80
C ASP A 23 -21.77 -4.54 -0.96
N HIS A 24 -22.08 -5.48 -0.08
CA HIS A 24 -21.12 -6.19 0.75
C HIS A 24 -20.85 -7.57 0.19
N ILE A 25 -19.56 -7.87 -0.07
CA ILE A 25 -19.12 -9.19 -0.51
C ILE A 25 -18.40 -9.87 0.66
N LEU A 26 -18.97 -10.97 1.15
CA LEU A 26 -18.41 -11.72 2.26
C LEU A 26 -17.43 -12.78 1.72
N VAL A 27 -16.18 -12.70 2.15
CA VAL A 27 -15.12 -13.61 1.73
C VAL A 27 -14.76 -14.56 2.88
N TYR A 28 -14.87 -15.85 2.62
CA TYR A 28 -14.54 -16.93 3.55
C TYR A 28 -13.42 -17.78 2.98
N ALA A 29 -12.53 -18.24 3.84
CA ALA A 29 -11.51 -19.22 3.49
C ALA A 29 -11.76 -20.53 4.26
N LYS A 30 -11.66 -21.68 3.60
CA LYS A 30 -11.75 -23.00 4.26
C LYS A 30 -10.68 -23.13 5.33
N GLN A 31 -9.48 -22.67 5.05
CA GLN A 31 -8.37 -22.62 5.99
C GLN A 31 -7.74 -21.22 5.94
N ARG A 32 -7.69 -20.54 7.06
CA ARG A 32 -7.09 -19.23 7.21
C ARG A 32 -5.62 -19.36 7.60
N LYS A 33 -4.76 -18.54 7.03
CA LYS A 33 -3.36 -18.42 7.51
C LYS A 33 -3.31 -17.87 8.92
N THR A 34 -2.41 -18.39 9.73
CA THR A 34 -2.13 -17.94 11.11
C THR A 34 -1.11 -16.80 11.12
N SER A 35 -0.24 -16.72 10.10
CA SER A 35 0.76 -15.67 9.91
C SER A 35 1.04 -15.44 8.43
N LYS A 36 1.78 -14.37 8.10
CA LYS A 36 2.21 -14.10 6.72
C LYS A 36 3.09 -15.19 6.12
N ASN A 37 3.87 -15.87 6.97
CA ASN A 37 4.83 -16.90 6.55
C ASN A 37 4.22 -18.32 6.58
N ASP A 38 2.94 -18.43 6.94
CA ASP A 38 2.25 -19.70 6.94
C ASP A 38 2.03 -20.17 5.49
N SER A 39 2.59 -21.31 5.13
CA SER A 39 2.43 -21.93 3.80
C SER A 39 1.06 -22.59 3.63
N ASN A 40 0.37 -22.87 4.74
CA ASN A 40 -0.94 -23.49 4.74
C ASN A 40 -2.04 -22.42 4.72
N GLY A 41 -3.15 -22.75 4.08
CA GLY A 41 -4.29 -21.86 4.01
C GLY A 41 -4.35 -21.01 2.74
N TRP A 42 -5.40 -20.22 2.66
CA TRP A 42 -5.70 -19.42 1.48
C TRP A 42 -4.67 -18.33 1.23
N ASN A 43 -4.15 -18.27 0.00
CA ASN A 43 -3.28 -17.20 -0.49
C ASN A 43 -4.12 -16.21 -1.29
N ILE A 44 -3.86 -14.94 -1.09
CA ILE A 44 -4.40 -13.88 -1.93
C ILE A 44 -3.38 -13.55 -3.02
N ASP A 45 -3.85 -13.39 -4.24
CA ASP A 45 -3.03 -12.86 -5.31
C ASP A 45 -2.89 -11.34 -5.17
N PHE A 46 -1.75 -10.82 -5.59
CA PHE A 46 -1.46 -9.40 -5.53
C PHE A 46 -1.87 -8.73 -6.84
N LEU A 47 -2.39 -7.51 -6.71
CA LEU A 47 -2.64 -6.66 -7.86
C LEU A 47 -1.32 -6.11 -8.40
N PRO A 48 -1.20 -5.90 -9.72
CA PRO A 48 -0.03 -5.24 -10.28
C PRO A 48 0.11 -3.83 -9.70
N ARG A 49 1.34 -3.38 -9.56
CA ARG A 49 1.62 -2.01 -9.13
C ARG A 49 1.26 -1.03 -10.24
N SER A 50 0.72 0.13 -9.87
CA SER A 50 0.46 1.19 -10.83
C SER A 50 1.76 1.94 -11.20
N ASP A 51 1.75 2.64 -12.34
CA ASP A 51 2.87 3.47 -12.77
C ASP A 51 3.16 4.60 -11.77
N GLU A 52 2.15 5.18 -11.14
CA GLU A 52 2.30 6.20 -10.10
C GLU A 52 3.01 5.64 -8.86
N GLN A 53 2.68 4.41 -8.46
CA GLN A 53 3.35 3.72 -7.34
C GLN A 53 4.82 3.45 -7.64
N ASN A 54 5.15 3.11 -8.89
CA ASN A 54 6.52 2.88 -9.33
C ASN A 54 7.29 4.20 -9.53
N ALA A 55 6.63 5.27 -10.00
CA ALA A 55 7.22 6.60 -10.17
C ALA A 55 7.71 7.25 -8.86
N ALA A 56 7.22 6.77 -7.71
CA ALA A 56 7.71 7.18 -6.39
C ALA A 56 9.12 6.66 -6.08
N TYR A 57 9.63 5.69 -6.84
CA TYR A 57 10.98 5.15 -6.70
C TYR A 57 11.91 5.84 -7.70
N LYS A 58 12.98 6.44 -7.18
CA LYS A 58 13.99 7.18 -7.95
C LYS A 58 15.38 6.71 -7.57
N ASN A 59 16.39 7.11 -8.30
CA ASN A 59 17.80 6.79 -7.98
C ASN A 59 18.66 8.05 -8.06
N PRO A 60 18.48 9.02 -7.13
CA PRO A 60 19.19 10.29 -7.18
C PRO A 60 20.69 10.18 -6.91
N ASP A 61 21.14 9.12 -6.26
CA ASP A 61 22.54 8.89 -5.90
C ASP A 61 23.22 7.79 -6.74
N ASN A 62 22.58 7.35 -7.82
CA ASN A 62 23.07 6.29 -8.71
C ASN A 62 23.45 5.00 -7.97
N ASP A 63 22.67 4.61 -6.98
CA ASP A 63 22.89 3.38 -6.23
C ASP A 63 22.79 2.15 -7.16
N PRO A 64 23.81 1.25 -7.17
CA PRO A 64 23.85 0.10 -8.08
C PRO A 64 22.72 -0.90 -7.86
N ARG A 65 22.02 -0.87 -6.72
CA ARG A 65 20.87 -1.72 -6.42
C ARG A 65 19.59 -1.27 -7.15
N GLY A 66 19.61 -0.10 -7.79
CA GLY A 66 18.51 0.43 -8.57
C GLY A 66 17.69 1.51 -7.88
N VAL A 67 16.44 1.67 -8.31
CA VAL A 67 15.56 2.72 -7.79
C VAL A 67 15.05 2.42 -6.38
N TRP A 68 14.92 3.45 -5.57
CA TRP A 68 14.47 3.37 -4.19
C TRP A 68 13.58 4.56 -3.81
N LYS A 69 12.85 4.44 -2.72
CA LYS A 69 12.12 5.54 -2.11
C LYS A 69 12.55 5.77 -0.68
N SER A 70 12.49 7.03 -0.26
CA SER A 70 12.74 7.47 1.11
C SER A 70 11.63 7.02 2.04
N VAL A 71 12.00 6.42 3.17
CA VAL A 71 11.10 6.01 4.25
C VAL A 71 11.54 6.70 5.53
N ASP A 72 10.58 7.28 6.27
CA ASP A 72 10.84 7.96 7.54
C ASP A 72 11.55 7.01 8.53
N LEU A 73 12.66 7.48 9.10
CA LEU A 73 13.40 6.75 10.12
C LEU A 73 12.75 6.87 11.50
N SER A 74 11.82 7.81 11.71
CA SER A 74 11.18 8.03 13.00
C SER A 74 9.83 7.33 13.13
N VAL A 75 9.49 6.86 14.34
CA VAL A 75 8.24 6.19 14.66
C VAL A 75 7.54 6.81 15.86
N LYS A 76 6.20 6.69 15.91
CA LYS A 76 5.38 7.22 17.02
C LYS A 76 5.47 6.38 18.30
N THR A 77 5.74 5.07 18.16
CA THR A 77 5.91 4.19 19.32
C THR A 77 7.25 4.49 19.98
N TYR A 78 7.23 5.28 21.05
CA TYR A 78 8.44 5.74 21.71
C TYR A 78 9.17 4.62 22.43
N SER A 79 10.48 4.59 22.27
CA SER A 79 11.42 3.74 23.01
C SER A 79 12.65 4.56 23.38
N LYS A 80 12.97 4.63 24.67
CA LYS A 80 14.14 5.37 25.16
C LYS A 80 15.47 4.88 24.56
N ALA A 81 15.56 3.59 24.26
CA ALA A 81 16.74 2.99 23.63
C ALA A 81 16.98 3.47 22.20
N ASN A 82 15.94 4.00 21.55
CA ASN A 82 15.99 4.49 20.18
C ASN A 82 15.92 6.01 20.08
N ASP A 83 16.04 6.70 21.22
CA ASP A 83 16.08 8.16 21.31
C ASP A 83 17.53 8.62 21.48
N TYR A 84 18.23 8.75 20.37
CA TYR A 84 19.65 9.15 20.32
C TYR A 84 19.88 10.20 19.22
N SER A 85 20.95 10.97 19.37
CA SER A 85 21.36 11.98 18.40
C SER A 85 22.13 11.34 17.24
N ILE A 86 21.91 11.82 16.02
CA ILE A 86 22.61 11.42 14.82
C ILE A 86 23.37 12.63 14.29
N THR A 87 24.68 12.47 14.01
CA THR A 87 25.45 13.46 13.28
C THR A 87 25.39 13.15 11.80
N THR A 88 24.90 14.09 11.01
CA THR A 88 24.82 13.97 9.55
C THR A 88 26.21 14.10 8.91
N PRO A 89 26.40 13.69 7.63
CA PRO A 89 27.65 13.89 6.92
C PRO A 89 28.11 15.37 6.85
N SER A 90 27.18 16.31 6.86
CA SER A 90 27.49 17.76 6.92
C SER A 90 27.88 18.29 8.31
N GLY A 91 27.88 17.45 9.34
CA GLY A 91 28.18 17.82 10.72
C GLY A 91 26.97 18.32 11.53
N ARG A 92 25.78 18.37 10.95
CA ARG A 92 24.56 18.75 11.67
C ARG A 92 24.16 17.64 12.63
N ILE A 93 23.80 18.00 13.85
CA ILE A 93 23.20 17.08 14.83
C ILE A 93 21.67 17.10 14.68
N VAL A 94 21.08 15.94 14.53
CA VAL A 94 19.62 15.74 14.44
C VAL A 94 19.16 14.76 15.52
N THR A 95 18.00 15.04 16.09
CA THR A 95 17.30 14.20 17.09
C THR A 95 15.94 13.80 16.54
N PRO A 96 15.30 12.75 17.07
CA PRO A 96 13.94 12.42 16.70
C PRO A 96 13.00 13.61 16.95
N PRO A 97 11.92 13.76 16.18
CA PRO A 97 10.87 14.73 16.49
C PRO A 97 10.27 14.50 17.89
N ALA A 98 9.72 15.54 18.50
CA ALA A 98 9.08 15.44 19.81
C ALA A 98 8.06 14.27 19.87
N SER A 99 8.09 13.52 20.95
CA SER A 99 7.25 12.33 21.18
C SER A 99 7.48 11.16 20.19
N ARG A 100 8.60 11.16 19.48
CA ARG A 100 9.01 10.07 18.57
C ARG A 100 10.39 9.56 18.95
N CYS A 101 10.76 8.41 18.40
CA CYS A 101 12.13 7.90 18.43
C CYS A 101 12.49 7.33 17.05
N TRP A 102 13.76 6.94 16.86
CA TRP A 102 14.14 6.23 15.65
C TRP A 102 13.54 4.82 15.65
N GLN A 103 13.23 4.28 14.47
CA GLN A 103 12.67 2.93 14.35
C GLN A 103 13.70 1.81 14.55
N VAL A 104 14.99 2.16 14.61
CA VAL A 104 16.12 1.23 14.78
C VAL A 104 17.01 1.68 15.92
N SER A 105 17.69 0.73 16.55
CA SER A 105 18.74 1.02 17.54
C SER A 105 19.94 1.70 16.88
N GLU A 106 20.75 2.41 17.67
CA GLU A 106 21.96 3.08 17.20
C GLU A 106 22.93 2.10 16.50
N LYS A 107 23.11 0.90 17.06
CA LYS A 107 23.92 -0.15 16.42
C LYS A 107 23.40 -0.49 15.02
N ARG A 108 22.08 -0.72 14.89
CA ARG A 108 21.50 -1.04 13.58
C ARG A 108 21.55 0.14 12.61
N PHE A 109 21.45 1.36 13.10
CA PHE A 109 21.64 2.57 12.28
C PHE A 109 23.04 2.63 11.67
N VAL A 110 24.08 2.38 12.48
CA VAL A 110 25.48 2.33 11.98
C VAL A 110 25.67 1.26 10.92
N GLU A 111 25.06 0.08 11.09
CA GLU A 111 25.07 -0.99 10.08
C GLU A 111 24.40 -0.52 8.78
N LEU A 112 23.24 0.10 8.86
CA LEU A 112 22.51 0.64 7.70
C LEU A 112 23.30 1.74 6.97
N CYS A 113 24.06 2.55 7.71
CA CYS A 113 24.98 3.52 7.09
C CYS A 113 26.10 2.82 6.30
N LYS A 114 26.71 1.77 6.86
CA LYS A 114 27.73 0.95 6.18
C LYS A 114 27.18 0.26 4.93
N GLU A 115 25.91 -0.18 4.99
CA GLU A 115 25.19 -0.77 3.86
C GLU A 115 24.75 0.27 2.81
N ASN A 116 25.05 1.55 2.98
CA ASN A 116 24.54 2.66 2.16
C ASN A 116 22.99 2.66 2.06
N LYS A 117 22.31 2.30 3.14
CA LYS A 117 20.83 2.28 3.22
C LYS A 117 20.22 3.50 3.90
N ILE A 118 21.06 4.46 4.34
CA ILE A 118 20.61 5.72 4.91
C ILE A 118 20.85 6.85 3.92
N TRP A 119 19.85 7.69 3.76
CA TRP A 119 19.88 8.87 2.90
C TRP A 119 19.76 10.14 3.73
N PHE A 120 20.71 11.05 3.54
CA PHE A 120 20.80 12.35 4.22
C PHE A 120 20.49 13.54 3.29
N GLY A 121 19.87 13.28 2.11
CA GLY A 121 19.73 14.29 1.06
C GLY A 121 21.01 14.44 0.22
N GLU A 122 20.90 15.14 -0.89
CA GLU A 122 22.02 15.35 -1.83
C GLU A 122 23.24 16.01 -1.15
N ASN A 123 22.98 16.96 -0.25
CA ASN A 123 24.04 17.70 0.47
C ASN A 123 24.41 17.07 1.82
N GLY A 124 23.91 15.88 2.16
CA GLY A 124 24.20 15.22 3.43
C GLY A 124 23.72 15.95 4.69
N ASN A 125 22.74 16.84 4.59
CA ASN A 125 22.27 17.71 5.69
C ASN A 125 20.83 17.44 6.16
N ASN A 126 20.11 16.55 5.49
CA ASN A 126 18.72 16.27 5.83
C ASN A 126 18.62 15.32 7.03
N VAL A 127 17.45 15.32 7.67
CA VAL A 127 17.07 14.27 8.63
C VAL A 127 17.18 12.93 7.92
N PRO A 128 17.84 11.91 8.54
CA PRO A 128 18.07 10.64 7.89
C PRO A 128 16.78 9.90 7.56
N SER A 129 16.77 9.27 6.42
CA SER A 129 15.70 8.38 5.97
C SER A 129 16.28 7.06 5.48
N ILE A 130 15.47 6.00 5.48
CA ILE A 130 15.91 4.69 4.97
C ILE A 130 15.58 4.60 3.49
N LYS A 131 16.56 4.15 2.67
CA LYS A 131 16.34 3.76 1.29
C LYS A 131 15.59 2.43 1.25
N ARG A 132 14.39 2.42 0.68
CA ARG A 132 13.63 1.20 0.40
C ARG A 132 13.69 0.92 -1.10
N PHE A 133 14.48 -0.06 -1.50
CA PHE A 133 14.64 -0.41 -2.91
C PHE A 133 13.41 -1.09 -3.48
N LEU A 134 13.11 -0.82 -4.76
CA LEU A 134 11.99 -1.45 -5.45
C LEU A 134 12.17 -2.99 -5.52
N THR A 135 13.41 -3.45 -5.64
CA THR A 135 13.78 -4.87 -5.65
C THR A 135 13.58 -5.58 -4.30
N GLU A 136 13.49 -4.83 -3.19
CA GLU A 136 13.27 -5.36 -1.84
C GLU A 136 11.80 -5.41 -1.45
N VAL A 137 10.92 -4.82 -2.24
CA VAL A 137 9.48 -4.84 -1.95
C VAL A 137 8.80 -5.97 -2.68
N GLN A 138 7.72 -6.44 -2.06
CA GLN A 138 6.87 -7.47 -2.62
C GLN A 138 6.39 -7.06 -4.02
N ASP A 139 6.46 -7.99 -4.96
CA ASP A 139 5.91 -7.80 -6.30
C ASP A 139 4.38 -7.79 -6.22
N GLY A 140 3.81 -6.59 -6.43
CA GLY A 140 2.39 -6.36 -6.34
C GLY A 140 1.89 -5.69 -5.05
N VAL A 141 0.61 -5.39 -5.04
CA VAL A 141 -0.11 -4.68 -3.98
C VAL A 141 -1.20 -5.57 -3.42
N VAL A 142 -1.31 -5.65 -2.11
CA VAL A 142 -2.41 -6.37 -1.45
C VAL A 142 -3.73 -5.68 -1.84
N PRO A 143 -4.72 -6.42 -2.38
CA PRO A 143 -6.04 -5.86 -2.64
C PRO A 143 -6.67 -5.25 -1.39
N THR A 144 -7.36 -4.14 -1.57
CA THR A 144 -8.10 -3.49 -0.48
C THR A 144 -9.49 -4.10 -0.30
N THR A 145 -10.13 -3.82 0.81
CA THR A 145 -11.55 -4.18 1.03
C THR A 145 -12.53 -3.14 0.49
N TRP A 146 -12.04 -2.04 -0.08
CA TRP A 146 -12.82 -1.04 -0.78
C TRP A 146 -12.63 -1.20 -2.29
N TRP A 147 -13.70 -1.55 -3.00
CA TRP A 147 -13.71 -1.73 -4.44
C TRP A 147 -14.51 -0.61 -5.09
N SER A 148 -13.82 0.35 -5.66
CA SER A 148 -14.44 1.47 -6.36
C SER A 148 -14.99 1.03 -7.71
N TYR A 149 -16.05 1.69 -8.19
CA TYR A 149 -16.60 1.42 -9.53
C TYR A 149 -15.58 1.67 -10.65
N LYS A 150 -14.60 2.55 -10.41
CA LYS A 150 -13.55 2.85 -11.40
C LYS A 150 -12.58 1.70 -11.60
N GLU A 151 -12.34 0.91 -10.56
CA GLU A 151 -11.39 -0.21 -10.58
C GLU A 151 -12.05 -1.54 -10.88
N CYS A 152 -13.26 -1.74 -10.35
CA CYS A 152 -13.96 -3.02 -10.40
C CYS A 152 -15.24 -2.99 -11.24
N GLY A 153 -15.54 -1.88 -11.92
CA GLY A 153 -16.79 -1.70 -12.66
C GLY A 153 -18.01 -1.50 -11.77
N HIS A 154 -19.14 -1.29 -12.38
CA HIS A 154 -20.44 -1.09 -11.73
C HIS A 154 -21.53 -1.96 -12.37
N ASN A 155 -22.74 -1.99 -11.78
CA ASN A 155 -23.85 -2.83 -12.22
C ASN A 155 -24.18 -2.72 -13.73
N GLN A 156 -24.08 -1.52 -14.30
CA GLN A 156 -24.39 -1.32 -15.73
C GLN A 156 -23.35 -1.95 -16.64
N GLU A 157 -22.08 -1.87 -16.28
CA GLU A 157 -20.97 -2.53 -17.01
C GLU A 157 -21.09 -4.05 -16.90
N ALA A 158 -21.35 -4.59 -15.69
CA ALA A 158 -21.58 -6.02 -15.49
C ALA A 158 -22.73 -6.54 -16.36
N LYS A 159 -23.84 -5.77 -16.45
CA LYS A 159 -24.96 -6.13 -17.34
C LYS A 159 -24.57 -6.14 -18.81
N GLN A 160 -23.75 -5.20 -19.26
CA GLN A 160 -23.25 -5.14 -20.63
C GLN A 160 -22.30 -6.31 -20.94
N GLU A 161 -21.44 -6.68 -20.00
CA GLU A 161 -20.54 -7.80 -20.11
C GLU A 161 -21.30 -9.13 -20.22
N LEU A 162 -22.29 -9.36 -19.36
CA LEU A 162 -23.16 -10.53 -19.44
C LEU A 162 -23.91 -10.62 -20.78
N LYS A 163 -24.35 -9.48 -21.33
CA LYS A 163 -24.99 -9.46 -22.66
C LYS A 163 -24.04 -9.89 -23.76
N LYS A 164 -22.76 -9.45 -23.72
CA LYS A 164 -21.73 -9.83 -24.70
C LYS A 164 -21.39 -11.32 -24.62
N LEU A 165 -21.33 -11.90 -23.42
CA LEU A 165 -21.06 -13.32 -23.22
C LEU A 165 -22.18 -14.22 -23.77
N ARG A 166 -23.39 -13.67 -23.95
CA ARG A 166 -24.58 -14.38 -24.42
C ARG A 166 -25.09 -13.82 -25.73
N GLU A 167 -24.23 -13.55 -26.69
CA GLU A 167 -24.65 -13.13 -28.03
C GLU A 167 -25.65 -14.09 -28.60
N GLY A 168 -26.94 -13.66 -28.73
CA GLY A 168 -28.03 -14.41 -29.33
C GLY A 168 -29.02 -15.05 -28.34
N GLU A 169 -28.81 -15.05 -27.05
CA GLU A 169 -29.77 -15.57 -26.05
C GLU A 169 -30.46 -14.45 -25.25
N SER A 170 -31.74 -14.67 -24.96
CA SER A 170 -32.45 -13.75 -24.02
C SER A 170 -31.83 -13.79 -22.64
N VAL A 171 -31.50 -12.64 -22.07
CA VAL A 171 -30.94 -12.54 -20.73
C VAL A 171 -31.97 -12.96 -19.70
N PHE A 172 -31.80 -14.13 -19.08
CA PHE A 172 -32.70 -14.70 -18.06
C PHE A 172 -32.62 -13.98 -16.70
N PHE A 173 -31.60 -13.14 -16.48
CA PHE A 173 -31.40 -12.46 -15.22
C PHE A 173 -31.51 -10.95 -15.39
N ASP A 174 -32.48 -10.38 -14.68
CA ASP A 174 -32.38 -8.96 -14.35
C ASP A 174 -31.15 -8.74 -13.43
N THR A 175 -30.54 -7.58 -13.50
CA THR A 175 -29.42 -7.28 -12.58
C THR A 175 -29.85 -7.61 -11.16
N PRO A 176 -29.05 -8.34 -10.40
CA PRO A 176 -29.36 -8.59 -8.99
C PRO A 176 -29.66 -7.25 -8.30
N LYS A 177 -30.83 -7.20 -7.70
CA LYS A 177 -31.20 -6.06 -6.84
C LYS A 177 -30.54 -6.23 -5.50
#